data_7610a602dd73ba78d0ab58c33bb97a97
#
_entry.id   7610a602dd73ba78d0ab58c33bb97a97
#
_cell.length_a   1.000
_cell.length_b   1.000
_cell.length_c   1.000
_cell.angle_alpha   90.00
_cell.angle_beta   90.00
_cell.angle_gamma   90.00
#
_symmetry.space_group_name_H-M   'P 1'
#
loop_
_entity.id
_entity.type
_entity.pdbx_description
1 polymer ?
#
loop_
_entity_poly.entity_id
_entity_poly.type
_entity_poly.pdbx_seq_one_letter_code
_entity_poly.pdbx_strand_id
1 'polypeptide(L)'
;MFRTSLELNYVKRTFRPLYGWTQATPVSAFLDPAWTRAVAIYPGMVMTKTSGNNYTLLGSATSGTGVNISEQVPAGFIGQFIGGYGTDELLEAGINAIAVWQLSQDAQFEVLAPAFDATQSWSDPGDGKEVLVYASCANANQGQLVPYGATAASYEPVARLIQIESPTSIIIGGLRAGTHTVAAV
;
A
#
# COMPACT_ATOMS: atom_id res chain seq x y z
N MET A 1 25.22 10.14 -18.83
CA MET A 1 24.57 11.20 -18.03
C MET A 1 24.24 10.60 -16.66
N PHE A 2 25.07 10.86 -15.66
CA PHE A 2 24.84 10.33 -14.32
C PHE A 2 23.70 11.11 -13.68
N ARG A 3 22.54 10.49 -13.51
CA ARG A 3 21.50 11.03 -12.64
C ARG A 3 22.01 10.96 -11.21
N THR A 4 22.05 12.08 -10.52
CA THR A 4 22.41 12.10 -9.12
C THR A 4 21.37 11.32 -8.32
N SER A 5 21.82 10.51 -7.37
CA SER A 5 20.95 9.68 -6.52
C SER A 5 19.83 10.48 -5.82
N LEU A 6 20.00 11.79 -5.68
CA LEU A 6 18.98 12.70 -5.13
C LEU A 6 17.75 12.88 -6.03
N GLU A 7 17.94 12.93 -7.36
CA GLU A 7 16.81 13.09 -8.29
C GLU A 7 15.97 11.83 -8.38
N LEU A 8 16.59 10.66 -8.35
CA LEU A 8 15.90 9.37 -8.32
C LEU A 8 15.08 9.18 -7.05
N ASN A 9 15.59 9.65 -5.90
CA ASN A 9 14.89 9.59 -4.62
C ASN A 9 13.67 10.50 -4.55
N TYR A 10 13.67 11.62 -5.25
CA TYR A 10 12.58 12.61 -5.14
C TYR A 10 11.34 12.23 -5.95
N VAL A 11 11.53 11.62 -7.11
CA VAL A 11 10.45 11.33 -8.07
C VAL A 11 9.60 10.12 -7.66
N LYS A 12 10.09 9.22 -6.81
CA LYS A 12 9.42 7.94 -6.47
C LYS A 12 9.06 7.78 -4.98
N ARG A 13 9.08 8.86 -4.20
CA ARG A 13 8.67 8.81 -2.79
C ARG A 13 7.16 8.93 -2.65
N THR A 14 6.46 7.89 -3.03
CA THR A 14 5.00 7.83 -2.89
C THR A 14 4.53 7.44 -1.49
N PHE A 15 5.45 7.06 -0.59
CA PHE A 15 5.15 6.67 0.79
C PHE A 15 6.19 7.26 1.74
N ARG A 16 5.81 8.29 2.51
CA ARG A 16 6.70 9.06 3.36
C ARG A 16 6.27 9.03 4.83
N PRO A 17 7.16 8.67 5.77
CA PRO A 17 6.85 8.76 7.18
C PRO A 17 6.73 10.24 7.61
N LEU A 18 5.69 10.56 8.38
CA LEU A 18 5.45 11.88 8.95
C LEU A 18 5.63 11.88 10.46
N TYR A 19 4.88 11.04 11.15
CA TYR A 19 4.84 10.98 12.61
C TYR A 19 4.75 9.54 13.09
N GLY A 20 5.32 9.26 14.27
CA GLY A 20 5.24 7.92 14.88
C GLY A 20 5.83 6.79 14.03
N TRP A 21 6.65 7.09 13.03
CA TRP A 21 7.19 6.10 12.11
C TRP A 21 8.07 5.04 12.79
N THR A 22 8.63 5.34 13.96
CA THR A 22 9.37 4.37 14.78
C THR A 22 8.47 3.24 15.31
N GLN A 23 7.17 3.43 15.24
CA GLN A 23 6.16 2.43 15.59
C GLN A 23 5.67 1.64 14.37
N ALA A 24 6.17 1.94 13.17
CA ALA A 24 5.97 1.12 12.00
C ALA A 24 7.06 0.05 11.92
N THR A 25 6.67 -1.19 11.72
CA THR A 25 7.61 -2.32 11.67
C THR A 25 7.86 -2.74 10.23
N PRO A 26 9.10 -2.55 9.70
CA PRO A 26 9.45 -3.11 8.41
C PRO A 26 9.73 -4.61 8.54
N VAL A 27 9.14 -5.39 7.66
CA VAL A 27 9.42 -6.82 7.52
C VAL A 27 10.16 -7.04 6.22
N SER A 28 11.30 -7.71 6.28
CA SER A 28 12.02 -8.12 5.07
C SER A 28 11.23 -9.20 4.33
N ALA A 29 10.99 -9.00 3.07
CA ALA A 29 10.15 -9.83 2.24
C ALA A 29 10.71 -9.97 0.81
N PHE A 30 10.11 -10.83 0.03
CA PHE A 30 10.42 -11.00 -1.39
C PHE A 30 9.14 -10.89 -2.21
N LEU A 31 9.25 -10.37 -3.42
CA LEU A 31 8.18 -10.50 -4.38
C LEU A 31 8.04 -11.96 -4.80
N ASP A 32 6.81 -12.42 -4.87
CA ASP A 32 6.51 -13.79 -5.29
C ASP A 32 7.01 -14.00 -6.72
N PRO A 33 7.83 -15.02 -6.98
CA PRO A 33 8.36 -15.27 -8.32
C PRO A 33 7.28 -15.66 -9.34
N ALA A 34 6.12 -16.11 -8.89
CA ALA A 34 4.96 -16.40 -9.74
C ALA A 34 4.15 -15.15 -10.11
N TRP A 35 4.45 -14.02 -9.48
CA TRP A 35 3.73 -12.78 -9.78
C TRP A 35 4.13 -12.22 -11.13
N THR A 36 3.16 -12.13 -12.03
CA THR A 36 3.34 -11.49 -13.33
C THR A 36 3.05 -10.00 -13.19
N ARG A 37 4.01 -9.17 -13.52
CA ARG A 37 3.93 -7.71 -13.43
C ARG A 37 2.84 -7.14 -14.35
N ALA A 38 1.61 -7.14 -13.88
CA ALA A 38 0.50 -6.54 -14.62
C ALA A 38 0.41 -5.03 -14.41
N VAL A 39 0.93 -4.53 -13.28
CA VAL A 39 0.89 -3.12 -12.89
C VAL A 39 2.23 -2.68 -12.30
N ALA A 40 2.56 -1.40 -12.42
CA ALA A 40 3.72 -0.81 -11.76
C ALA A 40 3.52 -0.84 -10.23
N ILE A 41 4.61 -1.08 -9.49
CA ILE A 41 4.61 -1.10 -8.04
C ILE A 41 5.14 0.23 -7.51
N TYR A 42 4.38 0.81 -6.59
CA TYR A 42 4.77 2.05 -5.92
C TYR A 42 4.82 1.85 -4.39
N PRO A 43 5.80 2.42 -3.69
CA PRO A 43 5.79 2.47 -2.23
C PRO A 43 4.46 3.04 -1.72
N GLY A 44 3.87 2.39 -0.71
CA GLY A 44 2.54 2.72 -0.17
C GLY A 44 1.40 1.88 -0.73
N MET A 45 1.62 1.10 -1.79
CA MET A 45 0.65 0.10 -2.23
C MET A 45 0.59 -1.07 -1.25
N VAL A 46 -0.55 -1.73 -1.20
CA VAL A 46 -0.82 -2.79 -0.23
C VAL A 46 -0.42 -4.15 -0.77
N MET A 47 0.26 -4.90 0.08
CA MET A 47 0.73 -6.25 -0.22
C MET A 47 -0.10 -7.30 0.52
N THR A 48 -0.20 -8.48 -0.07
CA THR A 48 -0.69 -9.70 0.58
C THR A 48 0.42 -10.75 0.60
N LYS A 49 0.42 -11.57 1.64
CA LYS A 49 1.39 -12.66 1.80
C LYS A 49 0.90 -13.89 1.05
N THR A 50 1.78 -14.51 0.28
CA THR A 50 1.47 -15.73 -0.50
C THR A 50 2.01 -16.99 0.18
N SER A 51 3.31 -17.07 0.40
CA SER A 51 3.93 -18.22 1.08
C SER A 51 5.28 -17.84 1.69
N GLY A 52 5.62 -18.39 2.84
CA GLY A 52 6.89 -18.07 3.50
C GLY A 52 7.08 -16.57 3.70
N ASN A 53 8.08 -15.97 3.06
CA ASN A 53 8.34 -14.52 3.03
C ASN A 53 8.04 -13.89 1.66
N ASN A 54 7.24 -14.56 0.83
CA ASN A 54 6.84 -14.04 -0.47
C ASN A 54 5.54 -13.25 -0.37
N TYR A 55 5.48 -12.15 -1.12
CA TYR A 55 4.36 -11.22 -1.15
C TYR A 55 4.04 -10.83 -2.60
N THR A 56 2.77 -10.51 -2.84
CA THR A 56 2.31 -9.87 -4.09
C THR A 56 1.50 -8.63 -3.76
N LEU A 57 1.18 -7.82 -4.76
CA LEU A 57 0.16 -6.79 -4.59
C LEU A 57 -1.19 -7.43 -4.23
N LEU A 58 -1.91 -6.82 -3.30
CA LEU A 58 -3.27 -7.23 -2.99
C LEU A 58 -4.15 -7.13 -4.24
N GLY A 59 -4.99 -8.13 -4.47
CA GLY A 59 -5.79 -8.23 -5.69
C GLY A 59 -5.10 -8.95 -6.85
N SER A 60 -3.85 -9.32 -6.68
CA SER A 60 -3.12 -10.11 -7.68
C SER A 60 -3.62 -11.55 -7.70
N ALA A 61 -4.03 -12.05 -8.86
CA ALA A 61 -4.27 -13.47 -9.03
C ALA A 61 -2.92 -14.20 -9.01
N THR A 62 -2.59 -14.83 -7.89
CA THR A 62 -1.47 -15.76 -7.84
C THR A 62 -1.95 -17.10 -8.40
N SER A 63 -1.33 -17.52 -9.49
CA SER A 63 -1.63 -18.83 -10.04
C SER A 63 -1.37 -19.92 -8.99
N GLY A 64 -2.40 -20.56 -8.49
CA GLY A 64 -2.30 -21.77 -7.71
C GLY A 64 -2.77 -21.74 -6.26
N THR A 65 -3.10 -20.61 -5.66
CA THR A 65 -3.55 -20.58 -4.26
C THR A 65 -5.05 -20.85 -4.08
N GLY A 66 -5.86 -20.76 -5.15
CA GLY A 66 -7.32 -20.98 -5.07
C GLY A 66 -8.07 -19.98 -4.17
N VAL A 67 -7.36 -18.98 -3.63
CA VAL A 67 -7.98 -17.95 -2.79
C VAL A 67 -8.67 -16.93 -3.69
N ASN A 68 -9.94 -16.68 -3.43
CA ASN A 68 -10.64 -15.59 -4.09
C ASN A 68 -9.93 -14.27 -3.84
N ILE A 69 -9.81 -13.44 -4.86
CA ILE A 69 -9.11 -12.15 -4.79
C ILE A 69 -9.67 -11.28 -3.65
N SER A 70 -10.99 -11.31 -3.45
CA SER A 70 -11.68 -10.59 -2.38
C SER A 70 -11.40 -11.09 -0.96
N GLU A 71 -10.88 -12.30 -0.82
CA GLU A 71 -10.56 -12.93 0.47
C GLU A 71 -9.08 -12.78 0.86
N GLN A 72 -8.29 -12.11 0.03
CA GLN A 72 -6.89 -11.86 0.34
C GLN A 72 -6.78 -10.89 1.53
N VAL A 73 -5.98 -11.28 2.52
CA VAL A 73 -5.76 -10.49 3.72
C VAL A 73 -4.62 -9.49 3.47
N PRO A 74 -4.83 -8.19 3.73
CA PRO A 74 -3.77 -7.21 3.69
C PRO A 74 -2.66 -7.55 4.68
N ALA A 75 -1.41 -7.54 4.23
CA ALA A 75 -0.24 -7.86 5.07
C ALA A 75 0.62 -6.63 5.41
N GLY A 76 0.40 -5.52 4.74
CA GLY A 76 1.11 -4.27 4.98
C GLY A 76 1.35 -3.50 3.69
N PHE A 77 2.16 -2.45 3.79
CA PHE A 77 2.46 -1.52 2.71
C PHE A 77 3.87 -1.77 2.18
N ILE A 78 4.04 -1.75 0.88
CA ILE A 78 5.39 -1.77 0.33
C ILE A 78 6.10 -0.47 0.71
N GLY A 79 7.26 -0.61 1.33
CA GLY A 79 8.10 0.52 1.73
C GLY A 79 9.04 0.97 0.63
N GLN A 80 9.78 2.03 0.92
CA GLN A 80 10.92 2.39 0.10
C GLN A 80 12.08 1.46 0.37
N PHE A 81 12.87 1.22 -0.66
CA PHE A 81 14.05 0.39 -0.56
C PHE A 81 15.22 1.05 0.16
N ILE A 82 16.03 0.22 0.80
CA ILE A 82 17.38 0.56 1.24
C ILE A 82 18.17 0.94 -0.02
N GLY A 83 18.64 2.19 -0.09
CA GLY A 83 19.43 2.70 -1.21
C GLY A 83 18.71 3.70 -2.11
N GLY A 84 17.43 3.97 -1.90
CA GLY A 84 16.71 5.05 -2.58
C GLY A 84 16.24 4.75 -4.00
N TYR A 85 16.32 3.51 -4.44
CA TYR A 85 15.80 3.08 -5.73
C TYR A 85 14.28 2.84 -5.66
N GLY A 86 13.57 3.13 -6.73
CA GLY A 86 12.18 2.72 -6.88
C GLY A 86 12.07 1.21 -7.03
N THR A 87 10.92 0.65 -6.63
CA THR A 87 10.69 -0.79 -6.69
C THR A 87 10.88 -1.35 -8.09
N ASP A 88 10.42 -0.63 -9.12
CA ASP A 88 10.55 -1.08 -10.51
C ASP A 88 12.00 -1.19 -10.95
N GLU A 89 12.85 -0.26 -10.54
CA GLU A 89 14.28 -0.30 -10.91
C GLU A 89 15.01 -1.50 -10.28
N LEU A 90 14.65 -1.85 -9.04
CA LEU A 90 15.21 -3.03 -8.40
C LEU A 90 14.73 -4.31 -9.08
N LEU A 91 13.48 -4.35 -9.48
CA LEU A 91 12.92 -5.49 -10.19
C LEU A 91 13.52 -5.65 -11.60
N GLU A 92 13.77 -4.55 -12.31
CA GLU A 92 14.50 -4.55 -13.58
C GLU A 92 15.93 -5.07 -13.40
N ALA A 93 16.56 -4.75 -12.28
CA ALA A 93 17.88 -5.29 -11.91
C ALA A 93 17.84 -6.75 -11.40
N GLY A 94 16.67 -7.40 -11.39
CA GLY A 94 16.49 -8.77 -10.89
C GLY A 94 16.44 -8.89 -9.37
N ILE A 95 16.33 -7.77 -8.65
CA ILE A 95 16.23 -7.75 -7.20
C ILE A 95 14.76 -7.81 -6.81
N ASN A 96 14.36 -8.89 -6.16
CA ASN A 96 12.98 -9.10 -5.68
C ASN A 96 12.83 -8.91 -4.16
N ALA A 97 13.88 -8.45 -3.46
CA ALA A 97 13.81 -8.12 -2.03
C ALA A 97 13.07 -6.82 -1.82
N ILE A 98 12.10 -6.84 -0.92
CA ILE A 98 11.25 -5.70 -0.56
C ILE A 98 11.16 -5.53 0.95
N ALA A 99 10.78 -4.34 1.40
CA ALA A 99 10.32 -4.13 2.77
C ALA A 99 8.81 -3.95 2.77
N VAL A 100 8.12 -4.69 3.62
CA VAL A 100 6.69 -4.53 3.87
C VAL A 100 6.51 -3.87 5.23
N TRP A 101 5.83 -2.73 5.28
CA TRP A 101 5.61 -1.97 6.50
C TRP A 101 4.26 -2.27 7.11
N GLN A 102 4.27 -2.62 8.40
CA GLN A 102 3.07 -2.72 9.21
C GLN A 102 2.96 -1.47 10.09
N LEU A 103 1.86 -0.73 9.96
CA LEU A 103 1.66 0.51 10.68
C LEU A 103 0.98 0.23 12.04
N SER A 104 1.58 0.71 13.13
CA SER A 104 0.87 0.82 14.40
C SER A 104 -0.15 1.96 14.34
N GLN A 105 -1.08 1.99 15.27
CA GLN A 105 -2.16 3.00 15.31
C GLN A 105 -1.68 4.46 15.33
N ASP A 106 -0.46 4.71 15.85
CA ASP A 106 0.10 6.06 16.00
C ASP A 106 1.04 6.45 14.85
N ALA A 107 1.35 5.50 13.97
CA ALA A 107 2.17 5.78 12.79
C ALA A 107 1.36 6.55 11.75
N GLN A 108 1.93 7.62 11.19
CA GLN A 108 1.33 8.42 10.14
C GLN A 108 2.28 8.52 8.95
N PHE A 109 1.72 8.31 7.77
CA PHE A 109 2.46 8.35 6.51
C PHE A 109 1.71 9.17 5.48
N GLU A 110 2.43 9.97 4.75
CA GLU A 110 1.93 10.59 3.53
C GLU A 110 2.05 9.60 2.37
N VAL A 111 0.96 9.47 1.63
CA VAL A 111 0.88 8.65 0.42
C VAL A 111 0.57 9.54 -0.76
N LEU A 112 1.40 9.46 -1.78
CA LEU A 112 1.23 10.22 -3.02
C LEU A 112 0.66 9.31 -4.12
N ALA A 113 -0.11 9.89 -5.02
CA ALA A 113 -0.46 9.21 -6.26
C ALA A 113 0.83 8.87 -7.06
N PRO A 114 0.93 7.69 -7.66
CA PRO A 114 -0.12 6.72 -7.93
C PRO A 114 -0.25 5.57 -6.91
N ALA A 115 0.31 5.66 -5.70
CA ALA A 115 0.11 4.61 -4.69
C ALA A 115 -1.33 4.55 -4.14
N PHE A 116 -2.12 5.59 -4.38
CA PHE A 116 -3.56 5.60 -4.17
C PHE A 116 -4.31 6.05 -5.43
N ASP A 117 -5.56 5.64 -5.56
CA ASP A 117 -6.41 6.02 -6.68
C ASP A 117 -6.97 7.43 -6.46
N ALA A 118 -6.31 8.42 -7.07
CA ALA A 118 -6.70 9.82 -7.00
C ALA A 118 -7.96 10.15 -7.82
N THR A 119 -8.49 9.21 -8.60
CA THR A 119 -9.73 9.40 -9.38
C THR A 119 -10.99 9.11 -8.54
N GLN A 120 -10.83 8.48 -7.38
CA GLN A 120 -11.92 8.20 -6.47
C GLN A 120 -12.34 9.45 -5.68
N SER A 121 -13.58 9.45 -5.22
CA SER A 121 -14.09 10.49 -4.31
C SER A 121 -13.62 10.24 -2.89
N TRP A 122 -12.59 10.94 -2.48
CA TRP A 122 -12.10 10.93 -1.11
C TRP A 122 -12.84 12.00 -0.29
N SER A 123 -13.23 11.65 0.92
CA SER A 123 -13.87 12.58 1.86
C SER A 123 -12.97 12.79 3.06
N ASP A 124 -12.71 14.04 3.43
CA ASP A 124 -11.96 14.35 4.64
C ASP A 124 -12.66 13.75 5.87
N PRO A 125 -11.90 13.20 6.82
CA PRO A 125 -12.45 12.83 8.10
C PRO A 125 -12.95 14.10 8.80
N GLY A 126 -14.27 14.21 8.96
CA GLY A 126 -14.85 15.28 9.78
C GLY A 126 -14.49 15.08 11.27
N ASP A 127 -14.75 16.09 12.09
CA ASP A 127 -14.48 16.07 13.52
C ASP A 127 -15.03 14.80 14.18
N GLY A 128 -14.12 13.98 14.69
CA GLY A 128 -14.43 12.76 15.41
C GLY A 128 -14.88 11.56 14.58
N LYS A 129 -14.87 11.65 13.26
CA LYS A 129 -15.21 10.53 12.38
C LYS A 129 -13.93 9.80 11.91
N GLU A 130 -13.93 8.50 12.02
CA GLU A 130 -12.89 7.66 11.43
C GLU A 130 -13.29 7.27 10.01
N VAL A 131 -12.45 7.60 9.05
CA VAL A 131 -12.62 7.19 7.65
C VAL A 131 -11.64 6.08 7.36
N LEU A 132 -12.16 4.91 7.02
CA LEU A 132 -11.35 3.74 6.72
C LEU A 132 -10.87 3.76 5.28
N VAL A 133 -9.64 3.32 5.08
CA VAL A 133 -8.98 3.18 3.79
C VAL A 133 -8.85 1.71 3.46
N TYR A 134 -9.15 1.36 2.24
CA TYR A 134 -9.11 0.01 1.69
C TYR A 134 -8.05 -0.08 0.59
N ALA A 135 -7.82 -1.26 0.09
CA ALA A 135 -6.97 -1.48 -1.07
C ALA A 135 -7.78 -1.98 -2.26
N SER A 136 -7.41 -1.57 -3.44
CA SER A 136 -8.04 -2.05 -4.68
C SER A 136 -7.62 -3.49 -4.99
N CYS A 137 -8.61 -4.32 -5.29
CA CYS A 137 -8.43 -5.66 -5.84
C CYS A 137 -8.67 -5.73 -7.36
N ALA A 138 -8.91 -4.59 -8.01
CA ALA A 138 -9.11 -4.55 -9.46
C ALA A 138 -7.79 -4.74 -10.21
N ASN A 139 -7.82 -5.46 -11.33
CA ASN A 139 -6.62 -5.80 -12.10
C ASN A 139 -5.78 -4.60 -12.55
N ALA A 140 -6.41 -3.46 -12.84
CA ALA A 140 -5.72 -2.28 -13.35
C ALA A 140 -5.00 -1.47 -12.26
N ASN A 141 -5.45 -1.57 -11.00
CA ASN A 141 -4.95 -0.77 -9.88
C ASN A 141 -4.81 -1.58 -8.59
N GLN A 142 -4.36 -2.82 -8.73
CA GLN A 142 -4.08 -3.72 -7.62
C GLN A 142 -3.22 -3.07 -6.54
N GLY A 143 -3.62 -3.22 -5.29
CA GLY A 143 -2.88 -2.71 -4.14
C GLY A 143 -2.90 -1.20 -3.94
N GLN A 144 -3.44 -0.41 -4.88
CA GLN A 144 -3.63 1.03 -4.65
C GLN A 144 -4.63 1.27 -3.53
N LEU A 145 -4.41 2.32 -2.74
CA LEU A 145 -5.39 2.70 -1.72
C LEU A 145 -6.64 3.30 -2.37
N VAL A 146 -7.79 2.92 -1.83
CA VAL A 146 -9.11 3.38 -2.27
C VAL A 146 -9.98 3.71 -1.06
N PRO A 147 -10.97 4.62 -1.19
CA PRO A 147 -11.92 4.90 -0.11
C PRO A 147 -12.93 3.75 0.07
N TYR A 148 -13.64 3.78 1.19
CA TYR A 148 -14.79 2.90 1.43
C TYR A 148 -15.82 3.02 0.29
N GLY A 149 -16.35 1.89 -0.13
CA GLY A 149 -17.38 1.83 -1.19
C GLY A 149 -16.83 1.89 -2.63
N ALA A 150 -15.51 1.96 -2.81
CA ALA A 150 -14.92 1.83 -4.13
C ALA A 150 -15.18 0.41 -4.70
N THR A 151 -15.42 0.34 -6.01
CA THR A 151 -15.59 -0.94 -6.69
C THR A 151 -14.35 -1.82 -6.53
N ALA A 152 -14.54 -3.09 -6.19
CA ALA A 152 -13.45 -4.05 -5.94
C ALA A 152 -12.48 -3.66 -4.81
N ALA A 153 -12.95 -2.91 -3.80
CA ALA A 153 -12.18 -2.69 -2.58
C ALA A 153 -11.94 -4.02 -1.82
N SER A 154 -10.84 -4.07 -1.06
CA SER A 154 -10.55 -5.20 -0.17
C SER A 154 -11.66 -5.37 0.86
N TYR A 155 -11.84 -6.62 1.34
CA TYR A 155 -12.81 -6.90 2.39
C TYR A 155 -12.45 -6.22 3.72
N GLU A 156 -11.16 -6.22 4.06
CA GLU A 156 -10.66 -5.59 5.28
C GLU A 156 -10.06 -4.21 5.00
N PRO A 157 -10.25 -3.23 5.90
CA PRO A 157 -9.56 -1.97 5.82
C PRO A 157 -8.06 -2.16 6.05
N VAL A 158 -7.25 -1.31 5.44
CA VAL A 158 -5.78 -1.37 5.54
C VAL A 158 -5.19 -0.24 6.38
N ALA A 159 -5.91 0.87 6.47
CA ALA A 159 -5.50 2.07 7.20
C ALA A 159 -6.72 2.92 7.56
N ARG A 160 -6.48 3.99 8.29
CA ARG A 160 -7.44 5.10 8.45
C ARG A 160 -6.92 6.33 7.72
N LEU A 161 -7.82 7.09 7.11
CA LEU A 161 -7.52 8.39 6.56
C LEU A 161 -7.39 9.39 7.70
N ILE A 162 -6.30 10.15 7.71
CA ILE A 162 -6.07 11.23 8.67
C ILE A 162 -6.46 12.56 8.05
N GLN A 163 -6.04 12.78 6.80
CA GLN A 163 -6.21 14.05 6.11
C GLN A 163 -6.05 13.88 4.61
N ILE A 164 -6.72 14.74 3.84
CA ILE A 164 -6.46 14.95 2.42
C ILE A 164 -5.63 16.24 2.30
N GLU A 165 -4.34 16.10 1.94
CA GLU A 165 -3.45 17.25 1.77
C GLU A 165 -3.67 17.95 0.43
N SER A 166 -3.93 17.17 -0.60
CA SER A 166 -4.17 17.65 -1.96
C SER A 166 -4.86 16.57 -2.81
N PRO A 167 -5.28 16.87 -4.03
CA PRO A 167 -5.83 15.85 -4.94
C PRO A 167 -4.88 14.68 -5.23
N THR A 168 -3.58 14.84 -4.97
CA THR A 168 -2.55 13.82 -5.23
C THR A 168 -1.79 13.39 -3.99
N SER A 169 -2.23 13.80 -2.79
CA SER A 169 -1.57 13.48 -1.52
C SER A 169 -2.60 13.28 -0.41
N ILE A 170 -2.50 12.15 0.28
CA ILE A 170 -3.28 11.82 1.47
C ILE A 170 -2.37 11.43 2.63
N ILE A 171 -2.82 11.69 3.85
CA ILE A 171 -2.16 11.20 5.07
C ILE A 171 -2.99 10.05 5.61
N ILE A 172 -2.33 8.92 5.82
CA ILE A 172 -2.92 7.73 6.43
C ILE A 172 -2.28 7.43 7.78
N GLY A 173 -3.02 6.74 8.62
CA GLY A 173 -2.53 6.19 9.89
C GLY A 173 -2.86 4.72 10.03
N GLY A 174 -2.15 4.01 10.90
CA GLY A 174 -2.48 2.63 11.22
C GLY A 174 -3.88 2.52 11.83
N LEU A 175 -4.49 1.37 11.69
CA LEU A 175 -5.81 1.06 12.26
C LEU A 175 -5.74 1.12 13.78
N ARG A 176 -6.76 1.69 14.39
CA ARG A 176 -6.90 1.66 15.85
C ARG A 176 -7.30 0.26 16.29
N ALA A 177 -6.79 -0.17 17.45
CA ALA A 177 -7.26 -1.39 18.08
C ALA A 177 -8.72 -1.16 18.54
N GLY A 178 -9.66 -1.76 17.85
CA GLY A 178 -11.08 -1.69 18.14
C GLY A 178 -11.84 -2.49 17.08
N THR A 179 -12.99 -3.02 17.44
CA THR A 179 -13.85 -3.77 16.53
C THR A 179 -14.23 -2.89 15.32
N HIS A 180 -13.50 -3.04 14.24
CA HIS A 180 -14.01 -2.63 12.96
C HIS A 180 -15.11 -3.63 12.58
N THR A 181 -16.32 -3.38 13.05
CA THR A 181 -17.51 -4.09 12.56
C THR A 181 -17.64 -3.69 11.10
N VAL A 182 -17.21 -4.56 10.20
CA VAL A 182 -17.59 -4.46 8.80
C VAL A 182 -19.11 -4.53 8.80
N ALA A 183 -19.76 -3.42 8.47
CA ALA A 183 -21.20 -3.46 8.24
C ALA A 183 -21.39 -4.44 7.07
N ALA A 184 -21.97 -5.59 7.36
CA ALA A 184 -22.41 -6.51 6.33
C ALA A 184 -23.42 -5.75 5.45
N VAL A 185 -23.09 -5.62 4.16
CA VAL A 185 -24.01 -5.15 3.12
C VAL A 185 -24.93 -6.28 2.74
#